data_b0ca845daa7325283ec7eae8e2afe10b
#
_entry.id   b0ca845daa7325283ec7eae8e2afe10b
#
_cell.length_a   1.000
_cell.length_b   1.000
_cell.length_c   1.000
_cell.angle_alpha   90.00
_cell.angle_beta   90.00
_cell.angle_gamma   90.00
#
_symmetry.space_group_name_H-M   'P 1'
#
loop_
_entity.id
_entity.type
_entity.pdbx_description
1 polymer ?
#
loop_
_entity_poly.entity_id
_entity_poly.type
_entity_poly.pdbx_seq_one_letter_code
_entity_poly.pdbx_strand_id
1 'polypeptide(L)'
;MNPTFFLLLIFLSQAVLGAEKSSLMSKQQLGTALFFDANLSANRNQSCATCHNPSQAFVDPRENKFARAVSEGSIDGRFGNRNSPSLTYTSKIPKFGVDINGDYRGGFFYDGRAKDMQSQIAITLFNKNEMALKNPQELLNRIKENNDYILSFETYFGADVFDDPDRTIKAVASLIVAYESGPLFSLFTSRYDRYLKGEYVLSDLEEKGRNLFFSDIANCMGCHHSSQSQSDKNEL
;
A
#
# COMPACT_ATOMS: atom_id res chain seq x y z
N MET A 1 62.10 52.05 -16.49
CA MET A 1 61.42 51.40 -15.35
C MET A 1 59.94 51.51 -15.62
N ASN A 2 59.29 50.41 -16.12
CA ASN A 2 57.85 50.36 -16.38
C ASN A 2 57.17 49.55 -15.27
N PRO A 3 56.12 50.03 -14.60
CA PRO A 3 55.35 49.22 -13.72
C PRO A 3 54.21 48.51 -14.48
N THR A 4 54.26 47.22 -14.50
CA THR A 4 53.25 46.34 -15.06
C THR A 4 52.03 46.30 -14.15
N PHE A 5 50.91 46.79 -14.62
CA PHE A 5 49.58 46.71 -13.92
C PHE A 5 49.03 45.28 -14.07
N PHE A 6 48.94 44.56 -12.97
CA PHE A 6 48.30 43.23 -12.87
C PHE A 6 46.82 43.44 -12.63
N LEU A 7 45.99 43.22 -13.67
CA LEU A 7 44.53 43.29 -13.55
C LEU A 7 44.02 41.93 -13.01
N LEU A 8 43.60 41.90 -11.76
CA LEU A 8 43.02 40.71 -11.11
C LEU A 8 41.52 40.62 -11.52
N LEU A 9 41.23 39.78 -12.48
CA LEU A 9 39.83 39.43 -12.84
C LEU A 9 39.23 38.48 -11.80
N ILE A 10 38.41 39.01 -10.93
CA ILE A 10 37.58 38.21 -9.99
C ILE A 10 36.40 37.67 -10.78
N PHE A 11 36.44 36.39 -11.14
CA PHE A 11 35.23 35.66 -11.62
C PHE A 11 34.30 35.42 -10.45
N LEU A 12 33.27 36.23 -10.31
CA LEU A 12 32.10 35.88 -9.48
C LEU A 12 31.33 34.74 -10.21
N SER A 13 31.54 33.51 -9.78
CA SER A 13 30.68 32.40 -10.14
C SER A 13 29.34 32.61 -9.42
N GLN A 14 28.33 33.15 -10.09
CA GLN A 14 26.95 33.11 -9.63
C GLN A 14 26.50 31.65 -9.75
N ALA A 15 26.47 30.96 -8.61
CA ALA A 15 25.73 29.71 -8.49
C ALA A 15 24.25 30.04 -8.66
N VAL A 16 23.73 29.84 -9.86
CA VAL A 16 22.28 29.84 -10.09
C VAL A 16 21.77 28.58 -9.37
N LEU A 17 21.27 28.77 -8.15
CA LEU A 17 20.40 27.78 -7.53
C LEU A 17 19.14 27.71 -8.41
N GLY A 18 19.13 26.79 -9.36
CA GLY A 18 17.93 26.42 -10.08
C GLY A 18 16.92 25.88 -9.08
N ALA A 19 15.90 26.67 -8.78
CA ALA A 19 14.73 26.14 -8.06
C ALA A 19 14.20 24.98 -8.93
N GLU A 20 14.29 23.75 -8.43
CA GLU A 20 13.67 22.61 -9.10
C GLU A 20 12.20 22.91 -9.28
N LYS A 21 11.75 22.89 -10.54
CA LYS A 21 10.35 23.19 -10.87
C LYS A 21 9.51 22.01 -10.40
N SER A 22 8.61 22.25 -9.44
CA SER A 22 7.68 21.22 -8.95
C SER A 22 6.93 20.57 -10.11
N SER A 23 6.81 19.24 -10.07
CA SER A 23 6.22 18.41 -11.11
C SER A 23 4.88 17.82 -10.64
N LEU A 24 3.84 18.02 -11.45
CA LEU A 24 2.54 17.40 -11.21
C LEU A 24 2.61 15.89 -11.46
N MET A 25 2.36 15.09 -10.42
CA MET A 25 2.25 13.64 -10.52
C MET A 25 0.82 13.22 -10.82
N SER A 26 0.61 12.15 -11.60
CA SER A 26 -0.70 11.50 -11.67
C SER A 26 -1.08 10.90 -10.31
N LYS A 27 -2.36 10.65 -10.06
CA LYS A 27 -2.82 10.02 -8.79
C LYS A 27 -2.12 8.69 -8.52
N GLN A 28 -1.88 7.89 -9.57
CA GLN A 28 -1.15 6.63 -9.47
C GLN A 28 0.31 6.82 -9.07
N GLN A 29 1.00 7.78 -9.70
CA GLN A 29 2.39 8.11 -9.37
C GLN A 29 2.52 8.66 -7.94
N LEU A 30 1.60 9.54 -7.55
CA LEU A 30 1.56 10.11 -6.21
C LEU A 30 1.28 9.03 -5.16
N GLY A 31 0.33 8.13 -5.41
CA GLY A 31 0.06 6.97 -4.54
C GLY A 31 1.27 6.03 -4.43
N THR A 32 1.97 5.80 -5.54
CA THR A 32 3.23 5.04 -5.55
C THR A 32 4.29 5.74 -4.69
N ALA A 33 4.50 7.04 -4.90
CA ALA A 33 5.48 7.81 -4.13
C ALA A 33 5.19 7.74 -2.63
N LEU A 34 3.93 7.94 -2.21
CA LEU A 34 3.50 7.83 -0.80
C LEU A 34 3.70 6.43 -0.22
N PHE A 35 3.45 5.38 -1.00
CA PHE A 35 3.64 3.98 -0.56
C PHE A 35 5.10 3.65 -0.26
N PHE A 36 6.04 4.26 -0.98
CA PHE A 36 7.48 4.07 -0.79
C PHE A 36 8.14 5.15 0.09
N ASP A 37 7.39 6.15 0.56
CA ASP A 37 7.94 7.27 1.31
C ASP A 37 8.18 6.93 2.79
N ALA A 38 9.44 6.75 3.16
CA ALA A 38 9.83 6.52 4.54
C ALA A 38 9.61 7.74 5.45
N ASN A 39 9.47 8.94 4.87
CA ASN A 39 9.16 10.17 5.63
C ASN A 39 7.82 10.10 6.36
N LEU A 40 6.92 9.20 5.95
CA LEU A 40 5.60 9.00 6.54
C LEU A 40 5.61 8.08 7.77
N SER A 41 6.77 7.86 8.40
CA SER A 41 6.90 7.13 9.66
C SER A 41 7.57 7.97 10.74
N ALA A 42 7.34 7.64 12.01
CA ALA A 42 7.82 8.42 13.16
C ALA A 42 9.31 8.74 13.10
N ASN A 43 10.14 7.74 12.82
CA ASN A 43 11.60 7.87 12.74
C ASN A 43 12.11 8.02 11.29
N ARG A 44 11.23 8.23 10.30
CA ARG A 44 11.58 8.37 8.87
C ARG A 44 12.40 7.18 8.33
N ASN A 45 12.18 6.00 8.85
CA ASN A 45 12.97 4.80 8.60
C ASN A 45 12.20 3.66 7.95
N GLN A 46 10.89 3.80 7.77
CA GLN A 46 10.08 2.80 7.06
C GLN A 46 8.91 3.43 6.30
N SER A 47 8.53 2.77 5.23
CA SER A 47 7.39 3.06 4.39
C SER A 47 6.41 1.86 4.39
N CYS A 48 5.28 1.95 3.69
CA CYS A 48 4.41 0.80 3.47
C CYS A 48 5.17 -0.36 2.80
N ALA A 49 6.03 -0.05 1.82
CA ALA A 49 6.87 -1.04 1.12
C ALA A 49 7.87 -1.77 2.03
N THR A 50 8.17 -1.25 3.21
CA THR A 50 9.07 -1.91 4.18
C THR A 50 8.45 -3.20 4.73
N CYS A 51 7.15 -3.17 5.08
CA CYS A 51 6.41 -4.33 5.56
C CYS A 51 5.63 -5.05 4.43
N HIS A 52 5.43 -4.37 3.29
CA HIS A 52 4.72 -4.88 2.12
C HIS A 52 5.61 -4.80 0.87
N ASN A 53 6.65 -5.66 0.85
CA ASN A 53 7.67 -5.62 -0.20
C ASN A 53 7.13 -6.18 -1.53
N PRO A 54 7.12 -5.40 -2.62
CA PRO A 54 6.60 -5.86 -3.92
C PRO A 54 7.33 -7.09 -4.48
N SER A 55 8.63 -7.26 -4.20
CA SER A 55 9.41 -8.42 -4.67
C SER A 55 9.11 -9.71 -3.90
N GLN A 56 8.33 -9.62 -2.81
CA GLN A 56 7.96 -10.73 -1.95
C GLN A 56 6.43 -10.84 -1.81
N ALA A 57 5.71 -10.66 -2.91
CA ALA A 57 4.24 -10.70 -2.94
C ALA A 57 3.60 -9.75 -1.89
N PHE A 58 4.21 -8.62 -1.63
CA PHE A 58 3.76 -7.61 -0.66
C PHE A 58 3.64 -8.11 0.79
N VAL A 59 4.51 -9.04 1.20
CA VAL A 59 4.70 -9.42 2.61
C VAL A 59 6.03 -8.89 3.14
N ASP A 60 6.23 -8.91 4.46
CA ASP A 60 7.48 -8.49 5.10
C ASP A 60 8.53 -9.60 5.03
N PRO A 61 9.65 -9.41 4.29
CA PRO A 61 10.72 -10.40 4.20
C PRO A 61 11.75 -10.31 5.34
N ARG A 62 11.66 -9.30 6.21
CA ARG A 62 12.69 -9.01 7.21
C ARG A 62 12.70 -10.05 8.32
N GLU A 63 13.90 -10.60 8.58
CA GLU A 63 14.11 -11.45 9.75
C GLU A 63 14.08 -10.63 11.03
N ASN A 64 13.48 -11.18 12.07
CA ASN A 64 13.45 -10.60 13.41
C ASN A 64 13.34 -11.71 14.49
N LYS A 65 13.37 -11.31 15.75
CA LYS A 65 13.32 -12.25 16.91
C LYS A 65 12.04 -13.10 16.97
N PHE A 66 11.03 -12.82 16.16
CA PHE A 66 9.78 -13.58 16.07
C PHE A 66 9.70 -14.42 14.79
N ALA A 67 10.83 -14.68 14.13
CA ALA A 67 10.90 -15.47 12.89
C ALA A 67 9.92 -14.98 11.80
N ARG A 68 9.82 -13.67 11.64
CA ARG A 68 8.92 -12.97 10.68
C ARG A 68 7.42 -13.12 10.95
N ALA A 69 7.03 -13.68 12.10
CA ALA A 69 5.60 -13.82 12.41
C ALA A 69 4.90 -12.46 12.58
N VAL A 70 5.65 -11.42 12.92
CA VAL A 70 5.18 -10.03 13.03
C VAL A 70 6.24 -9.07 12.49
N SER A 71 5.81 -7.90 12.00
CA SER A 71 6.71 -6.87 11.49
C SER A 71 7.17 -5.95 12.61
N GLU A 72 8.43 -5.49 12.55
CA GLU A 72 8.94 -4.41 13.37
C GLU A 72 8.48 -3.06 12.81
N GLY A 73 8.00 -2.19 13.69
CA GLY A 73 7.52 -0.86 13.36
C GLY A 73 8.63 0.18 13.27
N SER A 74 8.23 1.45 13.06
CA SER A 74 9.16 2.58 12.94
C SER A 74 9.95 2.87 14.22
N ILE A 75 9.42 2.52 15.38
CA ILE A 75 10.08 2.68 16.66
C ILE A 75 10.74 1.35 17.05
N ASP A 76 12.05 1.36 17.22
CA ASP A 76 12.85 0.17 17.52
C ASP A 76 12.26 -0.65 18.68
N GLY A 77 12.23 -1.96 18.49
CA GLY A 77 11.70 -2.89 19.46
C GLY A 77 10.18 -2.93 19.58
N ARG A 78 9.44 -2.14 18.81
CA ARG A 78 7.98 -2.23 18.71
C ARG A 78 7.58 -3.10 17.53
N PHE A 79 6.73 -4.05 17.79
CA PHE A 79 6.29 -5.03 16.80
C PHE A 79 4.78 -5.00 16.67
N GLY A 80 4.27 -5.23 15.47
CA GLY A 80 2.87 -5.55 15.25
C GLY A 80 2.44 -6.78 16.04
N ASN A 81 1.16 -6.94 16.29
CA ASN A 81 0.61 -8.12 17.02
C ASN A 81 0.12 -9.21 16.07
N ARG A 82 0.25 -9.03 14.78
CA ARG A 82 -0.18 -9.97 13.75
C ARG A 82 0.79 -9.92 12.57
N ASN A 83 0.77 -10.97 11.77
CA ASN A 83 1.52 -11.00 10.51
C ASN A 83 1.09 -9.87 9.58
N SER A 84 2.04 -9.35 8.80
CA SER A 84 1.76 -8.43 7.69
C SER A 84 1.23 -9.23 6.50
N PRO A 85 -0.06 -9.15 6.17
CA PRO A 85 -0.62 -9.92 5.07
C PRO A 85 -0.14 -9.38 3.73
N SER A 86 -0.20 -10.21 2.68
CA SER A 86 -0.03 -9.73 1.31
C SER A 86 -1.09 -8.68 0.97
N LEU A 87 -0.70 -7.66 0.22
CA LEU A 87 -1.64 -6.66 -0.34
C LEU A 87 -2.22 -7.09 -1.69
N THR A 88 -1.85 -8.29 -2.21
CA THR A 88 -2.45 -8.75 -3.46
C THR A 88 -3.94 -8.98 -3.29
N TYR A 89 -4.71 -8.59 -4.29
CA TYR A 89 -6.17 -8.72 -4.36
C TYR A 89 -6.97 -7.94 -3.30
N THR A 90 -6.34 -7.09 -2.48
CA THR A 90 -7.03 -6.31 -1.43
C THR A 90 -8.15 -5.43 -1.98
N SER A 91 -8.00 -4.89 -3.20
CA SER A 91 -9.04 -4.11 -3.88
C SER A 91 -10.32 -4.90 -4.19
N LYS A 92 -10.29 -6.23 -4.07
CA LYS A 92 -11.46 -7.12 -4.27
C LYS A 92 -12.20 -7.42 -2.97
N ILE A 93 -11.63 -7.05 -1.82
CA ILE A 93 -12.27 -7.23 -0.52
C ILE A 93 -13.42 -6.22 -0.40
N PRO A 94 -14.66 -6.65 -0.16
CA PRO A 94 -15.78 -5.73 0.03
C PRO A 94 -15.63 -4.95 1.33
N LYS A 95 -16.32 -3.82 1.42
CA LYS A 95 -16.44 -3.11 2.70
C LYS A 95 -17.10 -4.01 3.72
N PHE A 96 -16.69 -3.86 5.00
CA PHE A 96 -17.33 -4.60 6.08
C PHE A 96 -18.82 -4.29 6.14
N GLY A 97 -19.61 -5.32 6.20
CA GLY A 97 -21.07 -5.23 6.28
C GLY A 97 -21.72 -6.59 6.48
N VAL A 98 -23.04 -6.58 6.46
CA VAL A 98 -23.87 -7.79 6.54
C VAL A 98 -24.50 -8.00 5.17
N ASP A 99 -24.40 -9.22 4.63
CA ASP A 99 -24.97 -9.55 3.34
C ASP A 99 -26.50 -9.89 3.46
N ILE A 100 -27.13 -10.24 2.35
CA ILE A 100 -28.56 -10.53 2.28
C ILE A 100 -28.97 -11.76 3.12
N ASN A 101 -28.02 -12.62 3.48
CA ASN A 101 -28.25 -13.82 4.28
C ASN A 101 -28.03 -13.56 5.78
N GLY A 102 -27.59 -12.35 6.16
CA GLY A 102 -27.25 -12.00 7.54
C GLY A 102 -25.80 -12.31 7.92
N ASP A 103 -24.95 -12.74 6.97
CA ASP A 103 -23.56 -13.09 7.23
C ASP A 103 -22.67 -11.86 7.18
N TYR A 104 -21.70 -11.77 8.11
CA TYR A 104 -20.68 -10.75 8.10
C TYR A 104 -19.68 -11.00 6.99
N ARG A 105 -19.40 -9.97 6.17
CA ARG A 105 -18.46 -10.05 5.04
C ARG A 105 -17.58 -8.83 4.96
N GLY A 106 -16.40 -9.03 4.37
CA GLY A 106 -15.45 -7.96 4.05
C GLY A 106 -14.76 -7.36 5.26
N GLY A 107 -14.27 -6.12 5.07
CA GLY A 107 -13.46 -5.42 6.06
C GLY A 107 -11.97 -5.79 6.00
N PHE A 108 -11.16 -4.99 6.66
CA PHE A 108 -9.70 -5.07 6.65
C PHE A 108 -9.16 -5.34 8.04
N PHE A 109 -7.88 -5.69 8.11
CA PHE A 109 -7.26 -6.47 9.17
C PHE A 109 -7.87 -7.88 9.29
N TYR A 110 -7.27 -8.75 10.10
CA TYR A 110 -7.74 -10.13 10.26
C TYR A 110 -9.09 -10.25 11.01
N ASP A 111 -9.56 -9.15 11.59
CA ASP A 111 -10.78 -9.08 12.41
C ASP A 111 -11.85 -8.14 11.86
N GLY A 112 -11.64 -7.60 10.65
CA GLY A 112 -12.61 -6.72 10.01
C GLY A 112 -12.83 -5.35 10.68
N ARG A 113 -11.97 -4.97 11.67
CA ARG A 113 -12.17 -3.73 12.43
C ARG A 113 -12.02 -2.44 11.60
N ALA A 114 -11.33 -2.50 10.47
CA ALA A 114 -11.32 -1.41 9.50
C ALA A 114 -12.37 -1.70 8.42
N LYS A 115 -13.30 -0.78 8.23
CA LYS A 115 -14.44 -0.95 7.33
C LYS A 115 -14.01 -1.10 5.86
N ASP A 116 -12.98 -0.39 5.45
CA ASP A 116 -12.47 -0.33 4.09
C ASP A 116 -10.97 -0.04 4.07
N MET A 117 -10.34 -0.10 2.88
CA MET A 117 -8.90 0.14 2.69
C MET A 117 -8.48 1.52 3.20
N GLN A 118 -9.26 2.57 2.94
CA GLN A 118 -8.92 3.93 3.38
C GLN A 118 -8.82 4.01 4.90
N SER A 119 -9.79 3.41 5.60
CA SER A 119 -9.80 3.34 7.06
C SER A 119 -8.62 2.53 7.59
N GLN A 120 -8.26 1.42 6.92
CA GLN A 120 -7.13 0.59 7.31
C GLN A 120 -5.80 1.36 7.18
N ILE A 121 -5.57 2.04 6.07
CA ILE A 121 -4.36 2.85 5.82
C ILE A 121 -4.25 3.97 6.87
N ALA A 122 -5.35 4.68 7.14
CA ALA A 122 -5.37 5.73 8.15
C ALA A 122 -5.01 5.22 9.54
N ILE A 123 -5.50 4.04 9.94
CA ILE A 123 -5.15 3.41 11.22
C ILE A 123 -3.66 3.06 11.27
N THR A 124 -3.09 2.50 10.19
CA THR A 124 -1.69 2.08 10.12
C THR A 124 -0.72 3.25 10.30
N LEU A 125 -1.03 4.43 9.72
CA LEU A 125 -0.19 5.62 9.85
C LEU A 125 0.04 6.03 11.31
N PHE A 126 -0.95 5.87 12.18
CA PHE A 126 -0.89 6.30 13.58
C PHE A 126 -0.72 5.14 14.57
N ASN A 127 -0.68 3.89 14.09
CA ASN A 127 -0.46 2.75 14.97
C ASN A 127 0.96 2.80 15.53
N LYS A 128 1.06 2.89 16.86
CA LYS A 128 2.35 3.01 17.58
C LYS A 128 3.32 1.85 17.35
N ASN A 129 2.84 0.73 16.86
CA ASN A 129 3.62 -0.46 16.55
C ASN A 129 3.93 -0.62 15.05
N GLU A 130 3.50 0.34 14.22
CA GLU A 130 3.65 0.33 12.76
C GLU A 130 4.33 1.64 12.32
N MET A 131 3.65 2.57 11.62
CA MET A 131 4.24 3.84 11.17
C MET A 131 4.43 4.85 12.31
N ALA A 132 3.63 4.79 13.34
CA ALA A 132 3.77 5.48 14.63
C ALA A 132 3.79 7.02 14.56
N LEU A 133 3.20 7.67 13.54
CA LEU A 133 3.01 9.12 13.53
C LEU A 133 2.18 9.53 14.77
N LYS A 134 2.52 10.64 15.39
CA LYS A 134 1.92 11.07 16.67
C LYS A 134 0.49 11.54 16.52
N ASN A 135 0.19 12.23 15.41
CA ASN A 135 -1.11 12.84 15.17
C ASN A 135 -1.26 13.26 13.69
N PRO A 136 -2.48 13.62 13.27
CA PRO A 136 -2.77 14.10 11.91
C PRO A 136 -1.94 15.30 11.46
N GLN A 137 -1.62 16.22 12.36
CA GLN A 137 -0.81 17.40 12.03
C GLN A 137 0.63 17.01 11.65
N GLU A 138 1.19 15.97 12.27
CA GLU A 138 2.52 15.48 11.87
C GLU A 138 2.49 14.94 10.45
N LEU A 139 1.49 14.16 10.06
CA LEU A 139 1.34 13.69 8.69
C LEU A 139 1.27 14.85 7.70
N LEU A 140 0.41 15.84 7.97
CA LEU A 140 0.27 17.03 7.14
C LEU A 140 1.62 17.73 6.95
N ASN A 141 2.36 17.93 8.04
CA ASN A 141 3.67 18.59 7.99
C ASN A 141 4.67 17.79 7.12
N ARG A 142 4.65 16.44 7.21
CA ARG A 142 5.50 15.55 6.42
C ARG A 142 5.18 15.64 4.92
N ILE A 143 3.89 15.69 4.55
CA ILE A 143 3.47 15.88 3.17
C ILE A 143 3.95 17.22 2.63
N LYS A 144 3.86 18.29 3.43
CA LYS A 144 4.29 19.64 3.04
C LYS A 144 5.81 19.83 2.94
N GLU A 145 6.61 18.85 3.31
CA GLU A 145 8.06 18.89 3.09
C GLU A 145 8.43 18.67 1.60
N ASN A 146 7.50 18.17 0.78
CA ASN A 146 7.73 17.89 -0.64
C ASN A 146 6.85 18.78 -1.53
N ASN A 147 7.46 19.66 -2.31
CA ASN A 147 6.77 20.60 -3.19
C ASN A 147 5.95 19.90 -4.30
N ASP A 148 6.40 18.73 -4.80
CA ASP A 148 5.65 17.97 -5.80
C ASP A 148 4.38 17.36 -5.17
N TYR A 149 4.44 16.98 -3.89
CA TYR A 149 3.25 16.58 -3.15
C TYR A 149 2.28 17.74 -2.99
N ILE A 150 2.76 18.92 -2.54
CA ILE A 150 1.91 20.09 -2.36
C ILE A 150 1.15 20.39 -3.66
N LEU A 151 1.87 20.54 -4.79
CA LEU A 151 1.28 20.83 -6.09
C LEU A 151 0.22 19.78 -6.48
N SER A 152 0.54 18.50 -6.31
CA SER A 152 -0.33 17.41 -6.71
C SER A 152 -1.57 17.29 -5.80
N PHE A 153 -1.41 17.47 -4.48
CA PHE A 153 -2.52 17.45 -3.53
C PHE A 153 -3.48 18.60 -3.77
N GLU A 154 -2.99 19.83 -3.92
CA GLU A 154 -3.83 20.98 -4.21
C GLU A 154 -4.56 20.84 -5.54
N THR A 155 -3.91 20.29 -6.55
CA THR A 155 -4.53 20.03 -7.86
C THR A 155 -5.68 19.02 -7.78
N TYR A 156 -5.54 17.95 -6.99
CA TYR A 156 -6.53 16.86 -6.95
C TYR A 156 -7.60 17.01 -5.87
N PHE A 157 -7.31 17.74 -4.80
CA PHE A 157 -8.18 17.84 -3.63
C PHE A 157 -8.57 19.25 -3.25
N GLY A 158 -8.07 20.26 -3.99
CA GLY A 158 -8.29 21.68 -3.74
C GLY A 158 -7.21 22.31 -2.86
N ALA A 159 -7.04 23.63 -2.98
CA ALA A 159 -6.02 24.40 -2.26
C ALA A 159 -6.18 24.32 -0.72
N ASP A 160 -7.38 24.02 -0.25
CA ASP A 160 -7.75 23.87 1.16
C ASP A 160 -7.52 22.47 1.74
N VAL A 161 -6.88 21.55 0.99
CA VAL A 161 -6.61 20.17 1.43
C VAL A 161 -5.72 20.10 2.67
N PHE A 162 -4.93 21.14 2.91
CA PHE A 162 -4.02 21.26 4.05
C PHE A 162 -4.55 22.11 5.21
N ASP A 163 -5.76 22.64 5.10
CA ASP A 163 -6.38 23.44 6.17
C ASP A 163 -6.97 22.54 7.27
N ASP A 164 -7.28 21.29 6.92
CA ASP A 164 -7.81 20.28 7.82
C ASP A 164 -6.94 18.99 7.75
N PRO A 165 -6.24 18.65 8.84
CA PRO A 165 -5.42 17.43 8.90
C PRO A 165 -6.21 16.13 8.58
N ASP A 166 -7.47 16.01 8.98
CA ASP A 166 -8.30 14.84 8.69
C ASP A 166 -8.60 14.74 7.18
N ARG A 167 -8.73 15.87 6.52
CA ARG A 167 -8.86 15.91 5.05
C ARG A 167 -7.58 15.47 4.36
N THR A 168 -6.43 15.88 4.88
CA THR A 168 -5.12 15.41 4.40
C THR A 168 -4.99 13.89 4.56
N ILE A 169 -5.38 13.30 5.71
CA ILE A 169 -5.37 11.84 5.92
C ILE A 169 -6.21 11.12 4.86
N LYS A 170 -7.43 11.60 4.62
CA LYS A 170 -8.33 11.01 3.61
C LYS A 170 -7.73 11.07 2.21
N ALA A 171 -7.08 12.19 1.86
CA ALA A 171 -6.39 12.36 0.58
C ALA A 171 -5.22 11.36 0.44
N VAL A 172 -4.32 11.28 1.44
CA VAL A 172 -3.22 10.30 1.48
C VAL A 172 -3.75 8.88 1.32
N ALA A 173 -4.73 8.49 2.14
CA ALA A 173 -5.30 7.15 2.09
C ALA A 173 -5.93 6.84 0.72
N SER A 174 -6.64 7.79 0.11
CA SER A 174 -7.25 7.61 -1.20
C SER A 174 -6.23 7.40 -2.33
N LEU A 175 -5.08 8.07 -2.24
CA LEU A 175 -3.99 7.94 -3.21
C LEU A 175 -3.27 6.59 -3.07
N ILE A 176 -3.01 6.13 -1.84
CA ILE A 176 -2.44 4.81 -1.58
C ILE A 176 -3.41 3.71 -2.07
N VAL A 177 -4.72 3.86 -1.82
CA VAL A 177 -5.75 2.96 -2.37
C VAL A 177 -5.72 2.94 -3.90
N ALA A 178 -5.54 4.10 -4.56
CA ALA A 178 -5.43 4.15 -6.01
C ALA A 178 -4.21 3.35 -6.52
N TYR A 179 -3.09 3.40 -5.82
CA TYR A 179 -1.92 2.58 -6.12
C TYR A 179 -2.19 1.09 -5.89
N GLU A 180 -2.69 0.70 -4.71
CA GLU A 180 -2.97 -0.69 -4.33
C GLU A 180 -4.11 -1.33 -5.14
N SER A 181 -4.93 -0.52 -5.82
CA SER A 181 -5.96 -0.98 -6.77
C SER A 181 -5.42 -1.19 -8.19
N GLY A 182 -4.13 -0.89 -8.41
CA GLY A 182 -3.49 -1.04 -9.71
C GLY A 182 -3.31 -2.50 -10.13
N PRO A 183 -3.02 -2.74 -11.43
CA PRO A 183 -2.95 -4.09 -12.00
C PRO A 183 -1.88 -4.98 -11.34
N LEU A 184 -0.83 -4.39 -10.79
CA LEU A 184 0.23 -5.14 -10.09
C LEU A 184 -0.29 -5.94 -8.89
N PHE A 185 -1.36 -5.47 -8.24
CA PHE A 185 -1.95 -6.11 -7.07
C PHE A 185 -2.99 -7.18 -7.36
N SER A 186 -3.44 -7.34 -8.62
CA SER A 186 -4.51 -8.27 -8.99
C SER A 186 -4.25 -8.86 -10.38
N LEU A 187 -3.19 -9.66 -10.51
CA LEU A 187 -2.71 -10.16 -11.80
C LEU A 187 -3.63 -11.22 -12.43
N PHE A 188 -4.27 -12.08 -11.63
CA PHE A 188 -5.09 -13.18 -12.11
C PHE A 188 -4.37 -14.02 -13.19
N THR A 189 -3.12 -14.46 -12.88
CA THR A 189 -2.23 -15.19 -13.78
C THR A 189 -1.75 -16.53 -13.21
N SER A 190 -2.36 -16.99 -12.11
CA SER A 190 -2.05 -18.31 -11.54
C SER A 190 -2.39 -19.44 -12.54
N ARG A 191 -1.89 -20.65 -12.27
CA ARG A 191 -2.27 -21.84 -13.09
C ARG A 191 -3.77 -22.07 -13.01
N TYR A 192 -4.40 -21.82 -11.87
CA TYR A 192 -5.84 -21.96 -11.72
C TYR A 192 -6.60 -20.88 -12.52
N ASP A 193 -6.15 -19.61 -12.52
CA ASP A 193 -6.74 -18.57 -13.36
C ASP A 193 -6.66 -18.90 -14.84
N ARG A 194 -5.55 -19.50 -15.28
CA ARG A 194 -5.37 -19.95 -16.66
C ARG A 194 -6.24 -21.16 -17.00
N TYR A 195 -6.42 -22.08 -16.05
CA TYR A 195 -7.36 -23.19 -16.20
C TYR A 195 -8.79 -22.68 -16.40
N LEU A 196 -9.23 -21.73 -15.58
CA LEU A 196 -10.56 -21.14 -15.70
C LEU A 196 -10.78 -20.42 -17.06
N LYS A 197 -9.71 -19.96 -17.70
CA LYS A 197 -9.73 -19.36 -19.04
C LYS A 197 -9.59 -20.38 -20.18
N GLY A 198 -9.42 -21.67 -19.86
CA GLY A 198 -9.15 -22.71 -20.86
C GLY A 198 -7.72 -22.68 -21.43
N GLU A 199 -6.80 -21.95 -20.80
CA GLU A 199 -5.40 -21.76 -21.21
C GLU A 199 -4.43 -22.74 -20.54
N TYR A 200 -4.91 -23.59 -19.62
CA TYR A 200 -4.13 -24.55 -18.87
C TYR A 200 -4.96 -25.80 -18.58
N VAL A 201 -4.33 -26.97 -18.69
CA VAL A 201 -4.94 -28.25 -18.32
C VAL A 201 -4.36 -28.68 -16.99
N LEU A 202 -5.22 -28.95 -16.01
CA LEU A 202 -4.79 -29.45 -14.71
C LEU A 202 -4.20 -30.87 -14.86
N SER A 203 -3.14 -31.15 -14.11
CA SER A 203 -2.68 -32.51 -13.94
C SER A 203 -3.67 -33.30 -13.06
N ASP A 204 -3.57 -34.64 -13.08
CA ASP A 204 -4.43 -35.52 -12.25
C ASP A 204 -4.36 -35.18 -10.75
N LEU A 205 -3.20 -34.71 -10.27
CA LEU A 205 -3.02 -34.31 -8.86
C LEU A 205 -3.67 -32.95 -8.57
N GLU A 206 -3.55 -32.00 -9.48
CA GLU A 206 -4.21 -30.69 -9.36
C GLU A 206 -5.73 -30.84 -9.44
N GLU A 207 -6.24 -31.70 -10.32
CA GLU A 207 -7.67 -32.01 -10.43
C GLU A 207 -8.21 -32.65 -9.13
N LYS A 208 -7.49 -33.63 -8.58
CA LYS A 208 -7.83 -34.20 -7.26
C LYS A 208 -7.82 -33.15 -6.16
N GLY A 209 -6.84 -32.25 -6.16
CA GLY A 209 -6.76 -31.14 -5.20
C GLY A 209 -7.93 -30.17 -5.34
N ARG A 210 -8.30 -29.82 -6.58
CA ARG A 210 -9.46 -28.99 -6.90
C ARG A 210 -10.76 -29.65 -6.39
N ASN A 211 -10.98 -30.91 -6.72
CA ASN A 211 -12.17 -31.64 -6.30
C ASN A 211 -12.26 -31.74 -4.77
N LEU A 212 -11.16 -31.95 -4.08
CA LEU A 212 -11.12 -31.95 -2.60
C LEU A 212 -11.42 -30.58 -2.01
N PHE A 213 -10.87 -29.51 -2.61
CA PHE A 213 -11.09 -28.12 -2.15
C PHE A 213 -12.58 -27.74 -2.22
N PHE A 214 -13.27 -28.11 -3.28
CA PHE A 214 -14.69 -27.83 -3.50
C PHE A 214 -15.65 -28.86 -2.87
N SER A 215 -15.12 -29.95 -2.32
CA SER A 215 -15.94 -31.00 -1.69
C SER A 215 -16.37 -30.63 -0.27
N ASP A 216 -17.47 -31.22 0.19
CA ASP A 216 -17.91 -31.11 1.57
C ASP A 216 -16.97 -31.84 2.55
N ILE A 217 -16.08 -32.73 2.09
CA ILE A 217 -15.11 -33.47 2.90
C ILE A 217 -14.09 -32.55 3.54
N ALA A 218 -13.43 -31.70 2.71
CA ALA A 218 -12.44 -30.73 3.20
C ALA A 218 -13.06 -29.40 3.59
N ASN A 219 -14.23 -29.08 3.03
CA ASN A 219 -15.02 -27.84 3.27
C ASN A 219 -14.19 -26.54 3.16
N CYS A 220 -13.14 -26.53 2.33
CA CYS A 220 -12.28 -25.35 2.17
C CYS A 220 -13.05 -24.16 1.60
N MET A 221 -13.95 -24.39 0.66
CA MET A 221 -14.77 -23.34 0.07
C MET A 221 -15.81 -22.75 1.03
N GLY A 222 -16.03 -23.33 2.19
CA GLY A 222 -16.86 -22.74 3.25
C GLY A 222 -16.32 -21.38 3.72
N CYS A 223 -14.98 -21.20 3.66
CA CYS A 223 -14.29 -19.94 3.97
C CYS A 223 -13.68 -19.29 2.73
N HIS A 224 -13.20 -20.09 1.76
CA HIS A 224 -12.53 -19.61 0.55
C HIS A 224 -13.49 -19.57 -0.64
N HIS A 225 -14.42 -18.61 -0.62
CA HIS A 225 -15.38 -18.46 -1.71
C HIS A 225 -14.72 -18.01 -3.01
N SER A 226 -15.14 -18.57 -4.14
CA SER A 226 -14.92 -18.01 -5.48
C SER A 226 -16.25 -17.58 -6.10
N SER A 227 -16.23 -16.58 -6.96
CA SER A 227 -17.43 -16.18 -7.71
C SER A 227 -17.94 -17.27 -8.64
N GLN A 228 -17.12 -18.30 -8.93
CA GLN A 228 -17.44 -19.47 -9.75
C GLN A 228 -17.83 -20.69 -8.92
N SER A 229 -17.78 -20.63 -7.59
CA SER A 229 -18.04 -21.77 -6.71
C SER A 229 -19.45 -22.38 -6.88
N GLN A 230 -20.40 -21.64 -7.44
CA GLN A 230 -21.73 -22.18 -7.72
C GLN A 230 -21.79 -22.97 -9.04
N SER A 231 -21.04 -22.58 -10.07
CA SER A 231 -20.95 -23.36 -11.32
C SER A 231 -20.16 -24.66 -11.12
N ASP A 232 -19.09 -24.60 -10.32
CA ASP A 232 -18.23 -25.75 -10.05
C ASP A 232 -18.91 -26.85 -9.18
N LYS A 233 -19.93 -26.47 -8.36
CA LYS A 233 -20.74 -27.44 -7.60
C LYS A 233 -21.65 -28.29 -8.48
N ASN A 234 -22.01 -27.81 -9.66
CA ASN A 234 -22.92 -28.51 -10.58
C ASN A 234 -22.17 -29.47 -11.54
N GLU A 235 -20.82 -29.47 -11.51
CA GLU A 235 -19.98 -30.35 -12.33
C GLU A 235 -19.38 -31.53 -11.54
N LEU A 236 -19.63 -31.63 -10.24
CA LEU A 236 -19.25 -32.74 -9.35
C LEU A 236 -20.46 -33.57 -8.97
#